data_508d91323bd17e9aaa857c8a57b4b966
#
_entry.id   508d91323bd17e9aaa857c8a57b4b966
#
_cell.length_a   1.000
_cell.length_b   1.000
_cell.length_c   1.000
_cell.angle_alpha   90.00
_cell.angle_beta   90.00
_cell.angle_gamma   90.00
#
_symmetry.space_group_name_H-M   'P 1'
#
loop_
_entity.id
_entity.type
_entity.pdbx_description
1 polymer ?
#
loop_
_entity_poly.entity_id
_entity_poly.type
_entity_poly.pdbx_seq_one_letter_code
_entity_poly.pdbx_strand_id
1 'polypeptide(L)'
;MPHVTLTVGTATRAPGVDLLEVGLRRPPRRRSATGASSMTQQTHEPGSTATTSLTTSTDTATATPSAAAAGTATATPSATSAGTAAAAPTRTVPAAADPAGRAAGARAPRTPLAPPFPPLAEPRPLGEHRVWPRTFHDRLTAPLPGLKALARFAREGSVRPGPEGLADVRHVPYAPGPLPSVAAGTLAVTWAGHASWIVRAGGLTVLTDPVWSRRILGTPARITPVGVPWEDLRRVDAVVISHNHYDHLDAPTLSRLPRDVPVFVPAGLGRWFQRRRFTRVTELDWWEGAELSGVRFDFVPAHHWSKRTLTDTCHSLWGGWVLTDPDGQRLYFAGDTGYGHWFSRIGRRYPGIDLALMPIGAYDPRWWLSDVHCDPEEAVRATLDLGARRMAPMHWGTFVLSAEPVLEPLTRVRAAWEKAGLEREDLWDLPVGGSRVLE
;
A
#
# COMPACT_ATOMS: atom_id res chain seq x y z
N MET A 1 20.05 -34.43 -11.21
CA MET A 1 18.86 -33.60 -11.01
C MET A 1 18.37 -33.14 -12.37
N PRO A 2 17.25 -33.63 -12.92
CA PRO A 2 16.83 -33.30 -14.28
C PRO A 2 16.22 -31.90 -14.33
N HIS A 3 16.61 -31.14 -15.35
CA HIS A 3 16.03 -29.88 -15.74
C HIS A 3 14.60 -30.09 -16.24
N VAL A 4 13.62 -29.47 -15.59
CA VAL A 4 12.25 -29.40 -16.11
C VAL A 4 12.15 -28.14 -16.97
N THR A 5 12.11 -28.32 -18.28
CA THR A 5 11.82 -27.28 -19.26
C THR A 5 10.30 -27.21 -19.42
N LEU A 6 9.67 -26.12 -18.98
CA LEU A 6 8.25 -25.84 -19.23
C LEU A 6 8.11 -25.27 -20.64
N THR A 7 7.60 -26.07 -21.56
CA THR A 7 7.18 -25.63 -22.89
C THR A 7 5.75 -25.08 -22.79
N VAL A 8 5.57 -23.79 -23.03
CA VAL A 8 4.26 -23.13 -23.09
C VAL A 8 3.70 -23.32 -24.51
N GLY A 9 2.62 -24.08 -24.62
CA GLY A 9 1.88 -24.27 -25.86
C GLY A 9 1.19 -22.98 -26.29
N THR A 10 1.29 -22.68 -27.58
CA THR A 10 0.71 -21.51 -28.26
C THR A 10 -0.81 -21.64 -28.41
N ALA A 11 -1.56 -20.71 -27.82
CA ALA A 11 -2.94 -20.49 -28.14
C ALA A 11 -3.08 -19.39 -29.21
N THR A 12 -4.00 -19.59 -30.11
CA THR A 12 -4.29 -18.87 -31.33
C THR A 12 -4.50 -17.36 -31.17
N ARG A 13 -3.94 -16.65 -32.12
CA ARG A 13 -3.81 -15.20 -32.29
C ARG A 13 -5.13 -14.52 -32.69
N ALA A 14 -5.53 -13.47 -31.98
CA ALA A 14 -6.39 -12.42 -32.49
C ALA A 14 -5.55 -11.22 -32.93
N PRO A 15 -5.91 -10.45 -33.97
CA PRO A 15 -5.02 -9.48 -34.58
C PRO A 15 -4.98 -8.16 -33.81
N GLY A 16 -3.78 -7.65 -33.55
CA GLY A 16 -3.61 -6.27 -33.20
C GLY A 16 -2.70 -5.89 -32.01
N VAL A 17 -1.77 -6.76 -31.54
CA VAL A 17 -0.77 -6.31 -30.55
C VAL A 17 0.58 -6.96 -30.86
N ASP A 18 1.54 -6.16 -31.25
CA ASP A 18 2.92 -6.58 -31.44
C ASP A 18 3.60 -6.91 -30.10
N LEU A 19 4.01 -8.18 -29.94
CA LEU A 19 4.90 -8.62 -28.86
C LEU A 19 6.33 -8.61 -29.40
N LEU A 20 7.14 -7.68 -28.94
CA LEU A 20 8.58 -7.66 -29.15
C LEU A 20 9.25 -8.78 -28.33
N GLU A 21 9.82 -9.77 -29.00
CA GLU A 21 10.73 -10.75 -28.42
C GLU A 21 12.00 -10.09 -27.90
N VAL A 22 12.32 -10.32 -26.64
CA VAL A 22 13.61 -9.96 -26.05
C VAL A 22 14.55 -11.14 -26.18
N GLY A 23 15.33 -11.17 -27.25
CA GLY A 23 16.43 -12.11 -27.44
C GLY A 23 17.62 -11.74 -26.55
N LEU A 24 17.99 -12.63 -25.64
CA LEU A 24 19.22 -12.55 -24.86
C LEU A 24 20.42 -12.86 -25.76
N ARG A 25 21.14 -11.84 -26.24
CA ARG A 25 22.48 -11.98 -26.84
C ARG A 25 23.55 -11.84 -25.76
N ARG A 26 24.40 -12.87 -25.62
CA ARG A 26 25.63 -12.82 -24.81
C ARG A 26 26.64 -11.85 -25.47
N PRO A 27 27.34 -11.00 -24.70
CA PRO A 27 28.42 -10.19 -25.25
C PRO A 27 29.66 -11.04 -25.56
N PRO A 28 30.47 -10.71 -26.61
CA PRO A 28 31.67 -11.42 -26.95
C PRO A 28 32.81 -11.15 -25.96
N ARG A 29 33.59 -12.19 -25.65
CA ARG A 29 34.81 -12.11 -24.83
C ARG A 29 35.85 -11.22 -25.53
N ARG A 30 36.32 -10.20 -24.85
CA ARG A 30 37.50 -9.41 -25.27
C ARG A 30 38.79 -10.23 -25.06
N ARG A 31 39.57 -10.38 -26.12
CA ARG A 31 40.97 -10.80 -26.07
C ARG A 31 41.83 -9.58 -25.73
N SER A 32 42.76 -9.78 -24.83
CA SER A 32 43.84 -8.85 -24.50
C SER A 32 44.87 -8.82 -25.65
N ALA A 33 45.23 -7.59 -26.06
CA ALA A 33 46.47 -7.36 -26.82
C ALA A 33 47.12 -6.11 -26.24
N THR A 34 48.33 -6.27 -25.80
CA THR A 34 49.34 -5.31 -25.39
C THR A 34 49.90 -4.56 -26.59
N GLY A 35 50.17 -3.26 -26.46
CA GLY A 35 50.92 -2.50 -27.43
C GLY A 35 50.98 -1.01 -27.11
N ALA A 36 52.15 -0.54 -26.87
CA ALA A 36 52.52 0.78 -26.39
C ALA A 36 52.55 1.88 -27.45
N SER A 37 52.58 3.11 -26.98
CA SER A 37 53.36 4.27 -27.43
C SER A 37 52.66 5.41 -28.18
N SER A 38 52.85 6.54 -27.58
CA SER A 38 53.28 7.91 -27.98
C SER A 38 52.24 8.96 -28.37
N MET A 39 52.28 9.98 -27.52
CA MET A 39 52.24 11.45 -27.73
C MET A 39 51.84 12.01 -29.11
N THR A 40 50.88 12.94 -29.11
CA THR A 40 51.16 14.34 -29.51
C THR A 40 49.98 15.24 -29.16
N GLN A 41 50.28 16.36 -28.52
CA GLN A 41 49.42 17.56 -28.31
C GLN A 41 49.14 18.28 -29.64
N GLN A 42 47.92 18.81 -29.75
CA GLN A 42 47.74 20.15 -30.37
C GLN A 42 46.43 20.79 -29.95
N THR A 43 46.59 21.99 -29.46
CA THR A 43 45.64 23.06 -29.13
C THR A 43 45.04 23.66 -30.39
N HIS A 44 43.76 24.08 -30.37
CA HIS A 44 43.27 25.38 -30.90
C HIS A 44 41.77 25.59 -30.60
N GLU A 45 41.48 26.65 -29.90
CA GLU A 45 40.24 27.44 -29.94
C GLU A 45 40.49 28.62 -30.90
N PRO A 46 39.51 29.57 -31.13
CA PRO A 46 38.05 29.61 -31.09
C PRO A 46 37.42 30.26 -32.34
N GLY A 47 36.12 30.39 -32.40
CA GLY A 47 35.52 31.41 -33.28
C GLY A 47 34.05 31.23 -33.69
N SER A 48 33.27 32.17 -33.21
CA SER A 48 32.31 33.04 -33.91
C SER A 48 30.88 32.57 -34.19
N THR A 49 29.98 33.11 -33.43
CA THR A 49 28.68 33.78 -33.70
C THR A 49 27.98 33.59 -35.07
N ALA A 50 26.69 33.21 -34.98
CA ALA A 50 25.66 33.78 -35.87
C ALA A 50 24.27 33.73 -35.21
N THR A 51 23.77 34.93 -34.99
CA THR A 51 22.40 35.30 -34.64
C THR A 51 21.51 35.23 -35.88
N THR A 52 20.32 34.68 -35.81
CA THR A 52 19.24 35.02 -36.76
C THR A 52 17.90 34.94 -36.03
N SER A 53 17.29 36.08 -35.93
CA SER A 53 15.93 36.36 -35.48
C SER A 53 14.94 36.32 -36.65
N LEU A 54 13.63 36.40 -36.29
CA LEU A 54 12.43 36.66 -37.09
C LEU A 54 11.57 35.42 -37.34
N THR A 55 10.23 35.40 -37.17
CA THR A 55 9.20 36.44 -37.00
C THR A 55 7.91 35.79 -36.52
N THR A 56 7.13 36.56 -35.80
CA THR A 56 5.75 36.36 -35.38
C THR A 56 4.78 36.19 -36.54
N SER A 57 3.77 35.34 -36.40
CA SER A 57 2.45 35.52 -37.03
C SER A 57 1.35 35.02 -36.11
N THR A 58 0.56 35.99 -35.70
CA THR A 58 -0.75 35.89 -35.07
C THR A 58 -1.81 35.52 -36.09
N ASP A 59 -2.66 34.53 -35.80
CA ASP A 59 -3.98 34.50 -36.43
C ASP A 59 -5.03 34.12 -35.37
N THR A 60 -5.90 35.08 -35.16
CA THR A 60 -7.08 35.08 -34.31
C THR A 60 -8.26 34.55 -35.13
N ALA A 61 -8.94 33.55 -34.66
CA ALA A 61 -10.28 33.21 -35.15
C ALA A 61 -11.23 33.00 -33.98
N THR A 62 -12.03 33.99 -33.73
CA THR A 62 -13.23 34.05 -32.91
C THR A 62 -14.36 33.27 -33.59
N ALA A 63 -15.06 32.44 -32.83
CA ALA A 63 -16.44 32.05 -33.15
C ALA A 63 -17.23 31.79 -31.83
N THR A 64 -18.22 32.64 -31.66
CA THR A 64 -19.21 32.69 -30.56
C THR A 64 -20.38 31.72 -30.80
N PRO A 65 -21.26 31.49 -29.81
CA PRO A 65 -22.06 30.28 -29.69
C PRO A 65 -23.48 30.43 -30.26
N SER A 66 -24.10 29.29 -30.55
CA SER A 66 -25.53 29.20 -30.85
C SER A 66 -26.26 28.47 -29.74
N ALA A 67 -27.25 29.12 -29.16
CA ALA A 67 -28.24 28.62 -28.24
C ALA A 67 -29.50 28.16 -29.01
N ALA A 68 -30.06 27.04 -28.63
CA ALA A 68 -31.49 26.70 -28.84
C ALA A 68 -31.73 25.37 -28.07
N ALA A 69 -32.75 25.10 -27.37
CA ALA A 69 -34.03 25.63 -26.97
C ALA A 69 -34.66 24.51 -26.12
N ALA A 70 -35.40 24.94 -25.12
CA ALA A 70 -36.10 24.12 -24.16
C ALA A 70 -37.22 23.27 -24.79
N GLY A 71 -37.42 22.07 -24.21
CA GLY A 71 -38.61 21.24 -24.44
C GLY A 71 -39.11 20.70 -23.10
N THR A 72 -40.03 21.40 -22.50
CA THR A 72 -40.87 20.98 -21.37
C THR A 72 -41.89 19.93 -21.82
N ALA A 73 -41.96 18.81 -21.12
CA ALA A 73 -43.13 17.92 -21.17
C ALA A 73 -43.52 17.55 -19.74
N THR A 74 -44.58 18.18 -19.30
CA THR A 74 -45.42 17.87 -18.15
C THR A 74 -46.28 16.64 -18.45
N ALA A 75 -46.34 15.67 -17.57
CA ALA A 75 -47.41 14.70 -17.50
C ALA A 75 -47.81 14.46 -16.04
N THR A 76 -49.02 14.81 -15.75
CA THR A 76 -49.75 14.71 -14.48
C THR A 76 -50.33 13.27 -14.27
N PRO A 77 -50.69 12.90 -13.04
CA PRO A 77 -50.91 11.52 -12.63
C PRO A 77 -52.35 11.07 -12.83
N SER A 78 -52.56 9.77 -12.99
CA SER A 78 -53.88 9.14 -12.91
C SER A 78 -53.93 8.21 -11.71
N ALA A 79 -54.91 8.44 -10.87
CA ALA A 79 -55.27 7.69 -9.69
C ALA A 79 -56.22 6.53 -10.00
N THR A 80 -56.38 5.66 -9.02
CA THR A 80 -57.43 4.71 -8.69
C THR A 80 -57.17 3.23 -8.97
N SER A 81 -57.01 2.47 -7.86
CA SER A 81 -58.08 1.54 -7.47
C SER A 81 -57.81 1.00 -6.04
N ALA A 82 -58.90 1.06 -5.26
CA ALA A 82 -59.01 0.57 -3.90
C ALA A 82 -59.01 -0.95 -3.81
N GLY A 83 -58.26 -1.49 -2.88
CA GLY A 83 -58.31 -2.91 -2.48
C GLY A 83 -58.42 -3.00 -0.96
N THR A 84 -59.50 -3.54 -0.51
CA THR A 84 -59.99 -3.78 0.83
C THR A 84 -58.99 -4.37 1.81
N ALA A 85 -58.86 -3.71 2.97
CA ALA A 85 -58.13 -4.21 4.13
C ALA A 85 -58.90 -5.30 4.87
N ALA A 86 -58.26 -6.42 5.15
CA ALA A 86 -58.72 -7.40 6.12
C ALA A 86 -57.99 -7.15 7.44
N ALA A 87 -58.77 -6.96 8.51
CA ALA A 87 -58.30 -6.73 9.86
C ALA A 87 -57.69 -7.99 10.48
N ALA A 88 -56.50 -7.86 11.08
CA ALA A 88 -55.86 -8.87 11.94
C ALA A 88 -56.25 -8.55 13.43
N PRO A 89 -56.37 -9.58 14.29
CA PRO A 89 -56.91 -9.41 15.66
C PRO A 89 -55.87 -8.82 16.61
N THR A 90 -56.33 -7.86 17.39
CA THR A 90 -55.65 -7.26 18.53
C THR A 90 -55.40 -8.29 19.64
N ARG A 91 -54.11 -8.47 19.94
CA ARG A 91 -53.65 -9.26 21.08
C ARG A 91 -53.44 -8.32 22.28
N THR A 92 -54.26 -8.41 23.29
CA THR A 92 -54.15 -7.71 24.57
C THR A 92 -52.94 -8.17 25.35
N VAL A 93 -52.09 -7.25 25.76
CA VAL A 93 -50.94 -7.46 26.64
C VAL A 93 -51.43 -7.28 28.07
N PRO A 94 -51.20 -8.22 29.01
CA PRO A 94 -51.51 -8.03 30.42
C PRO A 94 -50.47 -7.14 31.10
N ALA A 95 -50.97 -6.30 32.06
CA ALA A 95 -50.18 -5.37 32.83
C ALA A 95 -49.09 -6.05 33.66
N ALA A 96 -47.92 -5.41 33.73
CA ALA A 96 -46.78 -5.81 34.49
C ALA A 96 -47.07 -5.69 36.02
N ALA A 97 -46.81 -6.77 36.75
CA ALA A 97 -46.67 -6.74 38.18
C ALA A 97 -45.23 -6.38 38.58
N ASP A 98 -45.09 -5.43 39.48
CA ASP A 98 -43.84 -4.99 40.09
C ASP A 98 -43.37 -6.05 41.12
N PRO A 99 -42.08 -6.52 41.05
CA PRO A 99 -41.47 -7.19 42.19
C PRO A 99 -40.30 -6.36 42.72
N ALA A 100 -40.51 -5.66 43.81
CA ALA A 100 -39.44 -5.26 44.67
C ALA A 100 -38.72 -6.50 45.25
N GLY A 101 -37.47 -6.72 44.87
CA GLY A 101 -36.64 -7.78 45.34
C GLY A 101 -35.22 -7.69 44.73
N ARG A 102 -34.46 -6.70 45.15
CA ARG A 102 -33.03 -6.64 44.84
C ARG A 102 -32.28 -7.72 45.62
N ALA A 103 -32.10 -8.88 45.01
CA ALA A 103 -31.02 -9.77 45.40
C ALA A 103 -29.70 -9.19 44.89
N ALA A 104 -28.72 -9.05 45.80
CA ALA A 104 -27.37 -8.65 45.49
C ALA A 104 -26.76 -9.67 44.51
N GLY A 105 -26.71 -9.34 43.23
CA GLY A 105 -26.10 -10.15 42.20
C GLY A 105 -24.61 -10.25 42.46
N ALA A 106 -24.14 -11.48 42.69
CA ALA A 106 -22.74 -11.82 42.74
C ALA A 106 -22.07 -11.37 41.44
N ARG A 107 -21.12 -10.42 41.56
CA ARG A 107 -20.30 -9.93 40.49
C ARG A 107 -19.54 -11.09 39.88
N ALA A 108 -19.80 -11.42 38.61
CA ALA A 108 -19.05 -12.45 37.90
C ALA A 108 -17.54 -12.20 38.07
N PRO A 109 -16.73 -13.29 38.27
CA PRO A 109 -15.30 -13.11 38.45
C PRO A 109 -14.74 -12.38 37.26
N ARG A 110 -14.12 -11.22 37.49
CA ARG A 110 -13.36 -10.48 36.48
C ARG A 110 -12.24 -11.41 36.02
N THR A 111 -12.28 -11.81 34.75
CA THR A 111 -11.13 -12.47 34.12
C THR A 111 -9.89 -11.64 34.43
N PRO A 112 -8.80 -12.23 34.95
CA PRO A 112 -7.58 -11.47 35.19
C PRO A 112 -7.21 -10.69 33.95
N LEU A 113 -7.07 -9.38 34.07
CA LEU A 113 -6.50 -8.56 33.01
C LEU A 113 -5.16 -9.20 32.66
N ALA A 114 -4.95 -9.51 31.37
CA ALA A 114 -3.62 -9.92 30.90
C ALA A 114 -2.60 -8.94 31.46
N PRO A 115 -1.40 -9.40 31.86
CA PRO A 115 -0.40 -8.52 32.45
C PRO A 115 -0.16 -7.35 31.51
N PRO A 116 0.02 -6.12 32.04
CA PRO A 116 0.28 -4.95 31.21
C PRO A 116 1.49 -5.24 30.32
N PHE A 117 1.44 -4.83 29.06
CA PHE A 117 2.58 -4.94 28.18
C PHE A 117 3.78 -4.25 28.84
N PRO A 118 5.00 -4.79 28.69
CA PRO A 118 6.18 -4.09 29.15
C PRO A 118 6.24 -2.72 28.46
N PRO A 119 6.85 -1.71 29.10
CA PRO A 119 7.08 -0.41 28.48
C PRO A 119 7.66 -0.54 27.09
N LEU A 120 7.43 0.44 26.21
CA LEU A 120 8.08 0.46 24.90
C LEU A 120 9.61 0.35 25.14
N ALA A 121 10.27 -0.47 24.31
CA ALA A 121 11.73 -0.59 24.38
C ALA A 121 12.36 0.79 24.13
N GLU A 122 13.51 1.02 24.76
CA GLU A 122 14.32 2.19 24.46
C GLU A 122 14.59 2.28 22.96
N PRO A 123 14.57 3.49 22.35
CA PRO A 123 14.87 3.65 20.96
C PRO A 123 16.26 3.13 20.60
N ARG A 124 16.37 2.36 19.54
CA ARG A 124 17.66 1.90 19.03
C ARG A 124 18.44 3.06 18.41
N PRO A 125 19.78 3.05 18.54
CA PRO A 125 20.62 4.01 17.85
C PRO A 125 20.43 3.95 16.33
N LEU A 126 20.38 5.10 15.69
CA LEU A 126 20.28 5.19 14.24
C LEU A 126 21.55 4.63 13.58
N GLY A 127 21.37 3.76 12.60
CA GLY A 127 22.46 3.17 11.84
C GLY A 127 23.28 2.11 12.60
N GLU A 128 22.76 1.60 13.72
CA GLU A 128 23.40 0.51 14.47
C GLU A 128 23.59 -0.72 13.59
N HIS A 129 24.84 -1.21 13.52
CA HIS A 129 25.13 -2.46 12.79
C HIS A 129 24.90 -3.66 13.70
N ARG A 130 24.02 -4.55 13.26
CA ARG A 130 23.66 -5.77 13.99
C ARG A 130 23.86 -7.00 13.13
N VAL A 131 24.12 -8.13 13.80
CA VAL A 131 24.16 -9.45 13.16
C VAL A 131 22.81 -10.10 13.34
N TRP A 132 22.20 -10.47 12.24
CA TRP A 132 20.88 -11.08 12.21
C TRP A 132 20.95 -12.57 11.94
N PRO A 133 19.93 -13.35 12.33
CA PRO A 133 19.77 -14.72 11.90
C PRO A 133 19.82 -14.83 10.37
N ARG A 134 20.25 -15.98 9.87
CA ARG A 134 20.27 -16.20 8.42
C ARG A 134 18.87 -16.18 7.80
N THR A 135 17.86 -16.61 8.57
CA THR A 135 16.45 -16.64 8.14
C THR A 135 15.55 -16.34 9.32
N PHE A 136 14.32 -15.93 9.03
CA PHE A 136 13.24 -15.65 9.97
C PHE A 136 12.05 -16.61 9.77
N HIS A 137 12.30 -17.86 9.35
CA HIS A 137 11.22 -18.85 9.17
C HIS A 137 10.45 -19.15 10.44
N ASP A 138 11.08 -19.01 11.61
CA ASP A 138 10.48 -19.13 12.94
C ASP A 138 9.45 -18.05 13.25
N ARG A 139 9.40 -16.98 12.46
CA ARG A 139 8.43 -15.88 12.58
C ARG A 139 7.20 -16.05 11.68
N LEU A 140 7.17 -17.07 10.83
CA LEU A 140 6.00 -17.38 10.01
C LEU A 140 4.81 -17.76 10.91
N THR A 141 3.67 -17.16 10.67
CA THR A 141 2.41 -17.45 11.36
C THR A 141 1.58 -18.53 10.68
N ALA A 142 1.89 -18.79 9.40
CA ALA A 142 1.34 -19.90 8.62
C ALA A 142 2.48 -20.54 7.79
N PRO A 143 2.39 -21.84 7.49
CA PRO A 143 3.38 -22.49 6.65
C PRO A 143 3.33 -21.94 5.22
N LEU A 144 4.50 -21.78 4.59
CA LEU A 144 4.54 -21.42 3.17
C LEU A 144 3.87 -22.52 2.31
N PRO A 145 3.25 -22.13 1.17
CA PRO A 145 2.55 -23.06 0.30
C PRO A 145 3.45 -24.20 -0.18
N GLY A 146 3.04 -25.44 0.09
CA GLY A 146 3.75 -26.65 -0.37
C GLY A 146 3.42 -27.02 -1.82
N LEU A 147 4.06 -28.11 -2.32
CA LEU A 147 3.93 -28.55 -3.73
C LEU A 147 2.46 -28.81 -4.14
N LYS A 148 1.61 -29.32 -3.25
CA LYS A 148 0.18 -29.56 -3.54
C LYS A 148 -0.55 -28.26 -3.78
N ALA A 149 -0.30 -27.25 -2.96
CA ALA A 149 -0.88 -25.91 -3.11
C ALA A 149 -0.38 -25.23 -4.38
N LEU A 150 0.91 -25.35 -4.71
CA LEU A 150 1.48 -24.85 -5.97
C LEU A 150 0.86 -25.54 -7.20
N ALA A 151 0.67 -26.87 -7.16
CA ALA A 151 0.02 -27.60 -8.24
C ALA A 151 -1.45 -27.22 -8.40
N ARG A 152 -2.17 -27.01 -7.29
CA ARG A 152 -3.54 -26.48 -7.31
C ARG A 152 -3.56 -25.08 -7.91
N PHE A 153 -2.70 -24.19 -7.48
CA PHE A 153 -2.59 -22.84 -8.01
C PHE A 153 -2.30 -22.83 -9.53
N ALA A 154 -1.37 -23.68 -10.00
CA ALA A 154 -1.06 -23.81 -11.42
C ALA A 154 -2.26 -24.31 -12.26
N ARG A 155 -3.16 -25.10 -11.65
CA ARG A 155 -4.35 -25.63 -12.34
C ARG A 155 -5.56 -24.69 -12.29
N GLU A 156 -5.80 -24.05 -11.16
CA GLU A 156 -7.02 -23.29 -10.84
C GLU A 156 -6.75 -21.79 -10.74
N GLY A 157 -5.51 -21.42 -10.39
CA GLY A 157 -5.17 -20.07 -10.01
C GLY A 157 -5.05 -19.14 -11.19
N SER A 158 -5.70 -18.02 -11.09
CA SER A 158 -5.40 -16.85 -11.88
C SER A 158 -4.76 -15.80 -10.99
N VAL A 159 -3.70 -15.19 -11.46
CA VAL A 159 -3.07 -14.02 -10.83
C VAL A 159 -3.64 -12.72 -11.39
N ARG A 160 -4.76 -12.82 -12.13
CA ARG A 160 -5.40 -11.66 -12.76
C ARG A 160 -6.91 -11.86 -12.85
N PRO A 161 -7.68 -10.79 -12.72
CA PRO A 161 -9.11 -10.80 -13.04
C PRO A 161 -9.36 -11.18 -14.49
N GLY A 162 -10.53 -11.75 -14.76
CA GLY A 162 -11.01 -11.89 -16.13
C GLY A 162 -11.24 -10.52 -16.81
N PRO A 163 -11.56 -10.51 -18.11
CA PRO A 163 -11.79 -9.27 -18.87
C PRO A 163 -12.82 -8.34 -18.21
N GLU A 164 -13.88 -8.91 -17.64
CA GLU A 164 -14.92 -8.14 -16.93
C GLU A 164 -14.37 -7.43 -15.68
N GLY A 165 -13.54 -8.13 -14.89
CA GLY A 165 -12.92 -7.55 -13.71
C GLY A 165 -11.89 -6.45 -14.03
N LEU A 166 -11.39 -6.40 -15.27
CA LEU A 166 -10.50 -5.34 -15.76
C LEU A 166 -11.23 -4.21 -16.47
N ALA A 167 -12.53 -4.35 -16.77
CA ALA A 167 -13.29 -3.35 -17.51
C ALA A 167 -13.33 -1.98 -16.80
N ASP A 168 -13.27 -2.01 -15.47
CA ASP A 168 -13.36 -0.81 -14.62
C ASP A 168 -12.03 -0.12 -14.31
N VAL A 169 -10.92 -0.54 -14.92
CA VAL A 169 -9.61 0.10 -14.70
C VAL A 169 -9.65 1.62 -14.85
N ARG A 170 -10.39 2.13 -15.86
CA ARG A 170 -10.57 3.57 -16.10
C ARG A 170 -11.37 4.30 -15.00
N HIS A 171 -12.10 3.56 -14.18
CA HIS A 171 -12.93 4.11 -13.11
C HIS A 171 -12.23 4.08 -11.74
N VAL A 172 -10.99 3.57 -11.66
CA VAL A 172 -10.19 3.68 -10.44
C VAL A 172 -10.01 5.16 -10.10
N PRO A 173 -10.41 5.59 -8.89
CA PRO A 173 -10.32 6.99 -8.50
C PRO A 173 -8.88 7.49 -8.57
N TYR A 174 -8.68 8.56 -9.36
CA TYR A 174 -7.39 9.20 -9.56
C TYR A 174 -7.57 10.71 -9.56
N ALA A 175 -6.94 11.39 -8.60
CA ALA A 175 -7.04 12.83 -8.41
C ALA A 175 -5.70 13.39 -7.92
N PRO A 176 -4.68 13.47 -8.79
CA PRO A 176 -3.40 14.04 -8.43
C PRO A 176 -3.57 15.53 -8.11
N GLY A 177 -2.86 15.97 -7.07
CA GLY A 177 -2.88 17.35 -6.64
C GLY A 177 -1.59 17.73 -5.94
N PRO A 178 -1.40 19.02 -5.62
CA PRO A 178 -0.24 19.44 -4.85
C PRO A 178 -0.28 18.81 -3.46
N LEU A 179 0.90 18.53 -2.91
CA LEU A 179 1.00 18.09 -1.53
C LEU A 179 0.46 19.17 -0.59
N PRO A 180 -0.32 18.80 0.45
CA PRO A 180 -0.88 19.76 1.37
C PRO A 180 0.23 20.50 2.12
N SER A 181 0.07 21.80 2.27
CA SER A 181 0.91 22.59 3.18
C SER A 181 0.30 22.49 4.57
N VAL A 182 1.03 21.85 5.48
CA VAL A 182 0.58 21.62 6.86
C VAL A 182 1.60 22.15 7.86
N ALA A 183 1.13 22.54 9.05
CA ALA A 183 2.00 22.92 10.16
C ALA A 183 2.88 21.73 10.60
N ALA A 184 3.98 22.01 11.28
CA ALA A 184 4.96 20.98 11.64
C ALA A 184 4.40 19.86 12.55
N GLY A 185 3.48 20.19 13.47
CA GLY A 185 2.83 19.23 14.38
C GLY A 185 1.59 18.55 13.80
N THR A 186 1.27 18.73 12.52
CA THR A 186 0.06 18.17 11.91
C THR A 186 0.36 16.86 11.18
N LEU A 187 -0.37 15.80 11.52
CA LEU A 187 -0.35 14.54 10.78
C LEU A 187 -1.13 14.69 9.48
N ALA A 188 -0.51 14.40 8.36
CA ALA A 188 -1.17 14.36 7.06
C ALA A 188 -0.65 13.23 6.21
N VAL A 189 -1.49 12.72 5.32
CA VAL A 189 -1.14 11.64 4.40
C VAL A 189 -1.56 11.96 2.99
N THR A 190 -0.74 11.54 2.02
CA THR A 190 -1.06 11.59 0.59
C THR A 190 -0.79 10.23 -0.01
N TRP A 191 -1.78 9.65 -0.69
CA TRP A 191 -1.63 8.34 -1.29
C TRP A 191 -1.01 8.42 -2.68
N ALA A 192 0.23 7.99 -2.83
CA ALA A 192 0.91 7.95 -4.12
C ALA A 192 0.51 6.75 -5.00
N GLY A 193 -0.21 5.79 -4.43
CA GLY A 193 -0.67 4.55 -5.05
C GLY A 193 -0.01 3.31 -4.42
N HIS A 194 -0.69 2.17 -4.48
CA HIS A 194 -0.29 0.90 -3.86
C HIS A 194 -0.08 1.05 -2.34
N ALA A 195 1.07 0.64 -1.81
CA ALA A 195 1.47 0.83 -0.41
C ALA A 195 2.32 2.11 -0.20
N SER A 196 2.43 2.95 -1.25
CA SER A 196 3.27 4.15 -1.19
C SER A 196 2.48 5.35 -0.69
N TRP A 197 2.87 5.85 0.48
CA TRP A 197 2.31 7.05 1.09
C TRP A 197 3.38 8.09 1.34
N ILE A 198 2.97 9.35 1.27
CA ILE A 198 3.75 10.48 1.78
C ILE A 198 3.08 10.88 3.08
N VAL A 199 3.76 10.60 4.20
CA VAL A 199 3.29 10.88 5.56
C VAL A 199 4.01 12.11 6.09
N ARG A 200 3.24 13.09 6.57
CA ARG A 200 3.75 14.23 7.33
C ARG A 200 3.47 13.97 8.80
N ALA A 201 4.51 13.90 9.63
CA ALA A 201 4.39 13.65 11.07
C ALA A 201 5.56 14.32 11.80
N GLY A 202 5.28 15.08 12.85
CA GLY A 202 6.30 15.76 13.65
C GLY A 202 7.26 16.64 12.84
N GLY A 203 6.79 17.25 11.76
CA GLY A 203 7.59 18.08 10.85
C GLY A 203 8.42 17.29 9.82
N LEU A 204 8.42 15.95 9.87
CA LEU A 204 9.08 15.09 8.90
C LEU A 204 8.18 14.78 7.70
N THR A 205 8.81 14.52 6.55
CA THR A 205 8.20 13.89 5.38
C THR A 205 8.73 12.47 5.27
N VAL A 206 7.87 11.49 5.52
CA VAL A 206 8.23 10.06 5.53
C VAL A 206 7.57 9.37 4.33
N LEU A 207 8.34 8.58 3.59
CA LEU A 207 7.79 7.70 2.56
C LEU A 207 7.62 6.28 3.09
N THR A 208 6.44 5.68 2.86
CA THR A 208 6.24 4.26 3.11
C THR A 208 6.37 3.49 1.81
N ASP A 209 7.09 2.39 1.80
CA ASP A 209 7.26 1.45 0.67
C ASP A 209 7.23 2.13 -0.71
N PRO A 210 8.17 3.05 -1.00
CA PRO A 210 8.07 3.94 -2.16
C PRO A 210 8.29 3.20 -3.48
N VAL A 211 7.23 3.18 -4.33
CA VAL A 211 7.22 2.56 -5.65
C VAL A 211 6.69 3.55 -6.68
N TRP A 212 7.59 4.21 -7.40
CA TRP A 212 7.29 5.14 -8.51
C TRP A 212 7.49 4.51 -9.88
N SER A 213 7.98 3.27 -9.93
CA SER A 213 8.16 2.53 -11.18
C SER A 213 6.83 2.27 -11.88
N ARG A 214 6.86 2.36 -13.21
CA ARG A 214 5.71 1.97 -14.04
C ARG A 214 5.40 0.47 -13.96
N ARG A 215 6.43 -0.35 -13.72
CA ARG A 215 6.32 -1.82 -13.60
C ARG A 215 7.15 -2.30 -12.43
N ILE A 216 6.65 -3.29 -11.76
CA ILE A 216 7.40 -4.13 -10.83
C ILE A 216 7.71 -5.48 -11.49
N LEU A 217 8.78 -6.14 -11.06
CA LEU A 217 9.24 -7.38 -11.68
C LEU A 217 8.14 -8.46 -11.64
N GLY A 218 7.86 -9.05 -12.81
CA GLY A 218 6.89 -10.13 -12.96
C GLY A 218 5.43 -9.68 -13.15
N THR A 219 5.15 -8.37 -13.18
CA THR A 219 3.78 -7.86 -13.30
C THR A 219 3.56 -7.02 -14.56
N PRO A 220 2.29 -6.77 -14.94
CA PRO A 220 1.95 -5.74 -15.91
C PRO A 220 2.35 -4.34 -15.43
N ALA A 221 2.23 -3.35 -16.31
CA ALA A 221 2.32 -1.97 -15.90
C ALA A 221 1.20 -1.63 -14.90
N ARG A 222 1.48 -0.66 -14.02
CA ARG A 222 0.47 -0.11 -13.11
C ARG A 222 -0.73 0.41 -13.90
N ILE A 223 -1.91 0.21 -13.35
CA ILE A 223 -3.18 0.58 -13.98
C ILE A 223 -3.56 2.05 -13.75
N THR A 224 -3.03 2.65 -12.67
CA THR A 224 -3.13 4.09 -12.41
C THR A 224 -1.75 4.73 -12.48
N PRO A 225 -1.61 5.97 -12.96
CA PRO A 225 -0.36 6.71 -12.81
C PRO A 225 0.03 6.88 -11.33
N VAL A 226 1.26 7.32 -11.06
CA VAL A 226 1.65 7.71 -9.71
C VAL A 226 0.85 8.94 -9.30
N GLY A 227 0.29 8.95 -8.09
CA GLY A 227 -0.56 10.04 -7.61
C GLY A 227 0.19 11.34 -7.33
N VAL A 228 1.51 11.26 -7.11
CA VAL A 228 2.38 12.41 -6.84
C VAL A 228 3.61 12.31 -7.73
N PRO A 229 3.84 13.26 -8.65
CA PRO A 229 5.06 13.33 -9.42
C PRO A 229 6.29 13.37 -8.51
N TRP A 230 7.37 12.73 -8.94
CA TRP A 230 8.59 12.68 -8.12
C TRP A 230 9.18 14.06 -7.85
N GLU A 231 9.10 14.93 -8.82
CA GLU A 231 9.55 16.32 -8.78
C GLU A 231 8.83 17.19 -7.75
N ASP A 232 7.62 16.76 -7.34
CA ASP A 232 6.83 17.43 -6.28
C ASP A 232 7.27 17.02 -4.88
N LEU A 233 8.06 15.95 -4.76
CA LEU A 233 8.68 15.52 -3.52
C LEU A 233 9.91 16.39 -3.20
N ARG A 234 9.67 17.61 -2.75
CA ARG A 234 10.74 18.58 -2.46
C ARG A 234 11.71 18.13 -1.39
N ARG A 235 11.22 17.33 -0.43
CA ARG A 235 11.99 16.85 0.72
C ARG A 235 11.49 15.46 1.13
N VAL A 236 12.41 14.56 1.42
CA VAL A 236 12.16 13.27 2.06
C VAL A 236 13.12 13.17 3.23
N ASP A 237 12.56 13.09 4.45
CA ASP A 237 13.33 13.05 5.69
C ASP A 237 13.60 11.63 6.17
N ALA A 238 12.73 10.69 5.82
CA ALA A 238 12.87 9.29 6.15
C ALA A 238 12.12 8.40 5.17
N VAL A 239 12.51 7.13 5.13
CA VAL A 239 11.80 6.07 4.43
C VAL A 239 11.60 4.90 5.38
N VAL A 240 10.40 4.32 5.40
CA VAL A 240 10.12 3.05 6.05
C VAL A 240 9.82 1.98 5.02
N ILE A 241 10.36 0.78 5.20
CA ILE A 241 10.12 -0.39 4.34
C ILE A 241 9.49 -1.49 5.18
N SER A 242 8.35 -2.03 4.72
CA SER A 242 7.64 -3.11 5.42
C SER A 242 8.31 -4.46 5.21
N HIS A 243 8.69 -4.78 3.98
CA HIS A 243 9.33 -6.05 3.60
C HIS A 243 10.01 -5.94 2.22
N ASN A 244 10.59 -7.05 1.72
CA ASN A 244 11.46 -7.01 0.55
C ASN A 244 10.80 -7.38 -0.79
N HIS A 245 9.47 -7.57 -0.88
CA HIS A 245 8.80 -7.84 -2.15
C HIS A 245 9.01 -6.69 -3.15
N TYR A 246 8.86 -6.98 -4.44
CA TYR A 246 9.20 -6.02 -5.49
C TYR A 246 8.27 -4.82 -5.54
N ASP A 247 7.04 -4.96 -5.08
CA ASP A 247 5.99 -3.93 -5.00
C ASP A 247 6.05 -3.08 -3.73
N HIS A 248 7.02 -3.34 -2.85
CA HIS A 248 7.30 -2.55 -1.63
C HIS A 248 8.73 -2.01 -1.60
N LEU A 249 9.69 -2.76 -2.15
CA LEU A 249 11.10 -2.38 -2.20
C LEU A 249 11.52 -2.14 -3.66
N ASP A 250 11.21 -0.97 -4.20
CA ASP A 250 11.49 -0.60 -5.58
C ASP A 250 12.88 0.03 -5.74
N ALA A 251 13.82 -0.74 -6.29
CA ALA A 251 15.19 -0.28 -6.46
C ALA A 251 15.33 0.96 -7.36
N PRO A 252 14.61 1.10 -8.50
CA PRO A 252 14.65 2.30 -9.30
C PRO A 252 14.20 3.56 -8.53
N THR A 253 13.11 3.48 -7.79
CA THR A 253 12.61 4.59 -6.97
C THR A 253 13.62 4.98 -5.89
N LEU A 254 14.08 4.01 -5.10
CA LEU A 254 15.06 4.26 -4.05
C LEU A 254 16.39 4.80 -4.59
N SER A 255 16.74 4.47 -5.84
CA SER A 255 17.95 4.99 -6.46
C SER A 255 17.91 6.52 -6.69
N ARG A 256 16.74 7.13 -6.70
CA ARG A 256 16.53 8.58 -6.87
C ARG A 256 16.73 9.38 -5.57
N LEU A 257 16.70 8.71 -4.42
CA LEU A 257 16.87 9.33 -3.11
C LEU A 257 18.35 9.68 -2.81
N PRO A 258 18.61 10.74 -2.03
CA PRO A 258 19.91 10.99 -1.42
C PRO A 258 20.38 9.77 -0.63
N ARG A 259 21.69 9.49 -0.63
CA ARG A 259 22.24 8.29 0.02
C ARG A 259 22.33 8.41 1.55
N ASP A 260 22.19 9.59 2.05
CA ASP A 260 22.18 9.95 3.48
C ASP A 260 20.77 10.12 4.05
N VAL A 261 19.72 9.90 3.25
CA VAL A 261 18.35 9.84 3.79
C VAL A 261 18.26 8.67 4.79
N PRO A 262 17.71 8.89 5.98
CA PRO A 262 17.45 7.83 6.94
C PRO A 262 16.47 6.81 6.38
N VAL A 263 16.83 5.51 6.44
CA VAL A 263 15.94 4.42 6.05
C VAL A 263 15.77 3.47 7.23
N PHE A 264 14.53 3.20 7.61
CA PHE A 264 14.15 2.25 8.63
C PHE A 264 13.63 0.99 7.94
N VAL A 265 14.25 -0.14 8.24
CA VAL A 265 14.03 -1.38 7.49
C VAL A 265 13.93 -2.59 8.42
N PRO A 266 13.26 -3.67 7.98
CA PRO A 266 13.26 -4.93 8.70
C PRO A 266 14.66 -5.50 8.90
N ALA A 267 14.86 -6.22 10.00
CA ALA A 267 16.05 -7.01 10.28
C ALA A 267 16.44 -7.89 9.08
N GLY A 268 17.73 -7.91 8.75
CA GLY A 268 18.29 -8.66 7.62
C GLY A 268 18.27 -7.93 6.27
N LEU A 269 17.63 -6.75 6.17
CA LEU A 269 17.53 -6.00 4.92
C LEU A 269 18.63 -4.94 4.74
N GLY A 270 19.36 -4.59 5.79
CA GLY A 270 20.36 -3.52 5.77
C GLY A 270 21.43 -3.68 4.70
N ARG A 271 21.92 -4.92 4.50
CA ARG A 271 22.93 -5.21 3.45
C ARG A 271 22.45 -4.84 2.04
N TRP A 272 21.16 -4.93 1.77
CA TRP A 272 20.60 -4.55 0.47
C TRP A 272 20.76 -3.04 0.22
N PHE A 273 20.53 -2.22 1.23
CA PHE A 273 20.71 -0.77 1.21
C PHE A 273 22.18 -0.35 1.19
N GLN A 274 23.02 -0.96 2.02
CA GLN A 274 24.46 -0.70 2.08
C GLN A 274 25.15 -0.94 0.73
N ARG A 275 24.80 -2.04 0.04
CA ARG A 275 25.30 -2.31 -1.34
C ARG A 275 24.91 -1.22 -2.32
N ARG A 276 23.87 -0.43 -2.04
CA ARG A 276 23.41 0.73 -2.80
C ARG A 276 23.89 2.06 -2.23
N ARG A 277 24.86 1.99 -1.30
CA ARG A 277 25.54 3.13 -0.68
C ARG A 277 24.65 4.01 0.19
N PHE A 278 23.54 3.52 0.71
CA PHE A 278 22.82 4.21 1.76
C PHE A 278 23.64 4.17 3.05
N THR A 279 23.80 5.32 3.69
CA THR A 279 24.70 5.50 4.84
C THR A 279 23.99 5.53 6.19
N ARG A 280 22.67 5.80 6.20
CA ARG A 280 21.85 5.89 7.42
C ARG A 280 20.74 4.85 7.40
N VAL A 281 21.12 3.58 7.57
CA VAL A 281 20.22 2.42 7.54
C VAL A 281 20.04 1.91 8.97
N THR A 282 18.81 1.90 9.47
CA THR A 282 18.45 1.37 10.78
C THR A 282 17.61 0.11 10.62
N GLU A 283 18.13 -1.03 11.05
CA GLU A 283 17.45 -2.33 11.01
C GLU A 283 16.77 -2.60 12.36
N LEU A 284 15.49 -2.97 12.32
CA LEU A 284 14.71 -3.26 13.53
C LEU A 284 14.09 -4.66 13.48
N ASP A 285 14.07 -5.33 14.63
CA ASP A 285 13.26 -6.53 14.87
C ASP A 285 11.85 -6.11 15.34
N TRP A 286 10.91 -7.02 15.36
CA TRP A 286 9.57 -6.79 15.91
C TRP A 286 9.62 -6.24 17.33
N TRP A 287 8.81 -5.22 17.59
CA TRP A 287 8.69 -4.51 18.86
C TRP A 287 9.88 -3.62 19.22
N GLU A 288 10.85 -3.48 18.34
CA GLU A 288 11.89 -2.48 18.45
C GLU A 288 11.49 -1.17 17.75
N GLY A 289 12.01 -0.07 18.24
CA GLY A 289 11.81 1.25 17.67
C GLY A 289 13.11 2.04 17.60
N ALA A 290 13.09 3.09 16.78
CA ALA A 290 14.14 4.11 16.72
C ALA A 290 13.49 5.49 16.63
N GLU A 291 14.25 6.54 16.90
CA GLU A 291 13.72 7.90 16.91
C GLU A 291 14.50 8.79 15.95
N LEU A 292 13.80 9.66 15.26
CA LEU A 292 14.38 10.68 14.38
C LEU A 292 13.63 12.00 14.61
N SER A 293 14.35 13.02 15.09
CA SER A 293 13.78 14.37 15.31
C SER A 293 12.48 14.38 16.12
N GLY A 294 12.40 13.54 17.16
CA GLY A 294 11.23 13.43 18.04
C GLY A 294 10.12 12.51 17.52
N VAL A 295 10.16 12.08 16.26
CA VAL A 295 9.25 11.07 15.75
C VAL A 295 9.80 9.68 16.02
N ARG A 296 9.00 8.85 16.67
CA ARG A 296 9.33 7.46 16.95
C ARG A 296 8.78 6.55 15.86
N PHE A 297 9.62 5.62 15.41
CA PHE A 297 9.34 4.59 14.40
C PHE A 297 9.45 3.22 15.05
N ASP A 298 8.33 2.57 15.35
CA ASP A 298 8.31 1.22 15.92
C ASP A 298 7.96 0.19 14.85
N PHE A 299 8.80 -0.86 14.72
CA PHE A 299 8.56 -1.95 13.80
C PHE A 299 7.73 -3.04 14.49
N VAL A 300 6.61 -3.44 13.89
CA VAL A 300 5.63 -4.33 14.51
C VAL A 300 5.31 -5.54 13.63
N PRO A 301 4.88 -6.68 14.23
CA PRO A 301 4.60 -7.90 13.50
C PRO A 301 3.51 -7.79 12.44
N ALA A 302 3.63 -8.61 11.40
CA ALA A 302 2.58 -8.85 10.40
C ALA A 302 2.46 -10.35 10.07
N HIS A 303 1.30 -10.76 9.56
CA HIS A 303 1.06 -12.09 9.00
C HIS A 303 1.47 -12.09 7.53
N HIS A 304 2.76 -12.26 7.26
CA HIS A 304 3.30 -12.22 5.90
C HIS A 304 4.61 -13.01 5.81
N TRP A 305 5.41 -12.74 4.80
CA TRP A 305 6.71 -13.34 4.55
C TRP A 305 7.57 -12.42 3.67
N SER A 306 8.84 -12.81 3.45
CA SER A 306 9.73 -12.04 2.61
C SER A 306 10.42 -12.92 1.57
N LYS A 307 10.55 -12.41 0.34
CA LYS A 307 11.30 -13.04 -0.75
C LYS A 307 11.52 -12.05 -1.88
N ARG A 308 12.71 -12.09 -2.49
CA ARG A 308 13.03 -11.27 -3.66
C ARG A 308 13.79 -12.06 -4.73
N THR A 309 14.48 -13.12 -4.33
CA THR A 309 15.23 -14.01 -5.22
C THR A 309 14.80 -15.46 -5.02
N LEU A 310 15.34 -16.36 -5.81
CA LEU A 310 15.00 -17.78 -5.67
C LEU A 310 15.49 -18.40 -4.34
N THR A 311 16.47 -17.78 -3.68
CA THR A 311 17.19 -18.36 -2.54
C THR A 311 17.09 -17.54 -1.25
N ASP A 312 16.34 -16.44 -1.20
CA ASP A 312 16.29 -15.53 -0.06
C ASP A 312 14.95 -15.52 0.70
N THR A 313 14.16 -16.58 0.56
CA THR A 313 12.89 -16.73 1.30
C THR A 313 13.12 -16.57 2.79
N CYS A 314 12.43 -15.59 3.42
CA CYS A 314 12.54 -15.24 4.82
C CYS A 314 13.97 -14.87 5.30
N HIS A 315 14.85 -14.40 4.41
CA HIS A 315 16.18 -13.92 4.80
C HIS A 315 16.18 -12.49 5.35
N SER A 316 15.08 -11.77 5.21
CA SER A 316 14.77 -10.55 5.96
C SER A 316 13.44 -10.71 6.67
N LEU A 317 13.24 -9.95 7.71
CA LEU A 317 11.96 -9.89 8.42
C LEU A 317 10.94 -9.10 7.59
N TRP A 318 9.69 -9.10 8.03
CA TRP A 318 8.54 -8.37 7.47
C TRP A 318 7.69 -7.82 8.60
N GLY A 319 6.93 -6.77 8.36
CA GLY A 319 6.08 -6.17 9.39
C GLY A 319 5.47 -4.85 8.96
N GLY A 320 4.76 -4.24 9.91
CA GLY A 320 4.22 -2.90 9.81
C GLY A 320 5.04 -1.89 10.61
N TRP A 321 4.60 -0.65 10.59
CA TRP A 321 5.21 0.45 11.33
C TRP A 321 4.17 1.21 12.13
N VAL A 322 4.50 1.57 13.37
CA VAL A 322 3.79 2.57 14.14
C VAL A 322 4.67 3.81 14.21
N LEU A 323 4.19 4.92 13.66
CA LEU A 323 4.82 6.22 13.77
C LEU A 323 4.10 6.99 14.88
N THR A 324 4.84 7.46 15.87
CA THR A 324 4.32 8.33 16.94
C THR A 324 5.08 9.65 16.87
N ASP A 325 4.38 10.74 16.66
CA ASP A 325 4.98 12.07 16.64
C ASP A 325 5.16 12.64 18.06
N PRO A 326 5.84 13.80 18.22
CA PRO A 326 6.05 14.41 19.52
C PRO A 326 4.77 14.81 20.26
N ASP A 327 3.67 15.06 19.53
CA ASP A 327 2.37 15.43 20.09
C ASP A 327 1.54 14.20 20.47
N GLY A 328 2.06 12.99 20.22
CA GLY A 328 1.45 11.71 20.53
C GLY A 328 0.47 11.20 19.48
N GLN A 329 0.35 11.87 18.34
CA GLN A 329 -0.44 11.37 17.21
C GLN A 329 0.19 10.11 16.65
N ARG A 330 -0.63 9.11 16.34
CA ARG A 330 -0.15 7.78 15.91
C ARG A 330 -0.72 7.37 14.57
N LEU A 331 0.18 6.99 13.69
CA LEU A 331 -0.14 6.36 12.41
C LEU A 331 0.37 4.91 12.43
N TYR A 332 -0.49 3.97 12.07
CA TYR A 332 -0.11 2.60 11.78
C TYR A 332 -0.08 2.36 10.27
N PHE A 333 1.05 1.90 9.77
CA PHE A 333 1.23 1.43 8.39
C PHE A 333 1.38 -0.09 8.42
N ALA A 334 0.42 -0.81 7.88
CA ALA A 334 0.37 -2.27 7.98
C ALA A 334 1.46 -2.99 7.15
N GLY A 335 1.90 -2.39 6.02
CA GLY A 335 2.54 -3.16 4.95
C GLY A 335 1.59 -4.20 4.41
N ASP A 336 2.11 -5.37 4.01
CA ASP A 336 1.30 -6.52 3.65
C ASP A 336 1.09 -7.44 4.85
N THR A 337 -0.16 -7.89 5.01
CA THR A 337 -0.52 -8.77 6.11
C THR A 337 -1.84 -9.47 5.88
N GLY A 338 -1.93 -10.75 6.26
CA GLY A 338 -3.21 -11.41 6.52
C GLY A 338 -3.82 -10.93 7.83
N TYR A 339 -5.09 -11.28 8.05
CA TYR A 339 -5.78 -11.00 9.32
C TYR A 339 -5.33 -11.97 10.42
N GLY A 340 -5.20 -11.47 11.66
CA GLY A 340 -4.92 -12.33 12.81
C GLY A 340 -4.65 -11.57 14.11
N HIS A 341 -4.09 -12.26 15.08
CA HIS A 341 -3.97 -11.82 16.48
C HIS A 341 -2.99 -10.63 16.70
N TRP A 342 -2.16 -10.30 15.71
CA TRP A 342 -1.22 -9.20 15.89
C TRP A 342 -1.91 -7.85 16.03
N PHE A 343 -3.03 -7.62 15.34
CA PHE A 343 -3.74 -6.34 15.40
C PHE A 343 -4.16 -5.97 16.82
N SER A 344 -4.81 -6.87 17.54
CA SER A 344 -5.19 -6.64 18.93
C SER A 344 -3.99 -6.47 19.88
N ARG A 345 -2.86 -7.12 19.58
CA ARG A 345 -1.62 -6.92 20.33
C ARG A 345 -0.98 -5.57 20.08
N ILE A 346 -0.95 -5.14 18.82
CA ILE A 346 -0.45 -3.83 18.42
C ILE A 346 -1.31 -2.74 19.06
N GLY A 347 -2.65 -2.82 18.94
CA GLY A 347 -3.57 -1.85 19.52
C GLY A 347 -3.43 -1.70 21.03
N ARG A 348 -3.25 -2.82 21.76
CA ARG A 348 -2.98 -2.76 23.21
C ARG A 348 -1.64 -2.15 23.57
N ARG A 349 -0.61 -2.36 22.73
CA ARG A 349 0.74 -1.80 22.95
C ARG A 349 0.85 -0.34 22.58
N TYR A 350 0.12 0.08 21.56
CA TYR A 350 0.08 1.45 21.03
C TYR A 350 -1.36 1.99 21.05
N PRO A 351 -1.94 2.24 22.23
CA PRO A 351 -3.32 2.73 22.33
C PRO A 351 -3.45 4.10 21.69
N GLY A 352 -4.64 4.37 21.10
CA GLY A 352 -4.93 5.67 20.48
C GLY A 352 -4.26 5.84 19.12
N ILE A 353 -4.32 4.83 18.25
CA ILE A 353 -3.93 4.98 16.84
C ILE A 353 -4.96 5.86 16.15
N ASP A 354 -4.53 7.00 15.60
CA ASP A 354 -5.39 7.97 14.93
C ASP A 354 -5.76 7.54 13.52
N LEU A 355 -4.81 6.90 12.82
CA LEU A 355 -4.98 6.46 11.44
C LEU A 355 -4.27 5.14 11.19
N ALA A 356 -4.98 4.18 10.59
CA ALA A 356 -4.43 2.93 10.08
C ALA A 356 -4.42 2.91 8.54
N LEU A 357 -3.25 2.72 7.93
CA LEU A 357 -3.09 2.49 6.50
C LEU A 357 -3.15 0.97 6.28
N MET A 358 -4.27 0.46 5.73
CA MET A 358 -4.60 -0.96 5.70
C MET A 358 -4.68 -1.52 4.27
N PRO A 359 -4.04 -2.67 3.98
CA PRO A 359 -4.16 -3.34 2.69
C PRO A 359 -5.57 -3.93 2.55
N ILE A 360 -6.17 -3.75 1.35
CA ILE A 360 -7.49 -4.28 1.00
C ILE A 360 -7.51 -5.01 -0.34
N GLY A 361 -6.37 -5.20 -0.98
CA GLY A 361 -6.21 -5.89 -2.28
C GLY A 361 -5.25 -7.06 -2.22
N ALA A 362 -5.10 -7.74 -3.32
CA ALA A 362 -4.29 -8.95 -3.49
C ALA A 362 -4.79 -10.13 -2.62
N TYR A 363 -6.12 -10.34 -2.55
CA TYR A 363 -6.71 -11.36 -1.68
C TYR A 363 -7.32 -12.56 -2.41
N ASP A 364 -7.51 -12.52 -3.72
CA ASP A 364 -8.13 -13.62 -4.47
C ASP A 364 -7.09 -14.39 -5.31
N PRO A 365 -7.05 -15.74 -5.24
CA PRO A 365 -8.01 -16.61 -4.54
C PRO A 365 -7.72 -16.74 -3.04
N ARG A 366 -8.77 -16.62 -2.22
CA ARG A 366 -8.69 -16.64 -0.75
C ARG A 366 -7.97 -17.86 -0.19
N TRP A 367 -8.20 -19.06 -0.76
CA TRP A 367 -7.56 -20.30 -0.30
C TRP A 367 -6.02 -20.28 -0.39
N TRP A 368 -5.47 -19.34 -1.18
CA TRP A 368 -4.03 -19.17 -1.38
C TRP A 368 -3.47 -17.96 -0.62
N LEU A 369 -4.26 -16.89 -0.50
CA LEU A 369 -3.78 -15.59 -0.04
C LEU A 369 -4.26 -15.20 1.36
N SER A 370 -5.25 -15.91 1.95
CA SER A 370 -5.86 -15.55 3.24
C SER A 370 -4.86 -15.41 4.40
N ASP A 371 -3.81 -16.21 4.40
CA ASP A 371 -2.83 -16.20 5.49
C ASP A 371 -1.87 -15.00 5.44
N VAL A 372 -1.82 -14.31 4.29
CA VAL A 372 -0.80 -13.30 4.02
C VAL A 372 -1.36 -11.97 3.50
N HIS A 373 -2.64 -11.91 3.11
CA HIS A 373 -3.34 -10.70 2.67
C HIS A 373 -4.75 -10.66 3.26
N CYS A 374 -5.09 -9.52 3.89
CA CYS A 374 -6.46 -9.23 4.31
C CYS A 374 -7.36 -9.04 3.09
N ASP A 375 -8.59 -9.54 3.17
CA ASP A 375 -9.66 -9.01 2.34
C ASP A 375 -10.24 -7.72 2.96
N PRO A 376 -11.12 -6.99 2.24
CA PRO A 376 -11.65 -5.72 2.75
C PRO A 376 -12.38 -5.81 4.08
N GLU A 377 -13.14 -6.87 4.33
CA GLU A 377 -13.86 -7.10 5.58
C GLU A 377 -12.90 -7.39 6.75
N GLU A 378 -11.85 -8.12 6.48
CA GLU A 378 -10.78 -8.40 7.44
C GLU A 378 -9.98 -7.14 7.76
N ALA A 379 -9.75 -6.27 6.79
CA ALA A 379 -9.07 -4.99 7.01
C ALA A 379 -9.88 -4.06 7.92
N VAL A 380 -11.21 -4.01 7.78
CA VAL A 380 -12.09 -3.28 8.70
C VAL A 380 -12.03 -3.89 10.10
N ARG A 381 -12.13 -5.23 10.22
CA ARG A 381 -12.00 -5.92 11.50
C ARG A 381 -10.65 -5.66 12.16
N ALA A 382 -9.58 -5.70 11.39
CA ALA A 382 -8.22 -5.41 11.87
C ALA A 382 -8.10 -3.98 12.41
N THR A 383 -8.75 -3.02 11.75
CA THR A 383 -8.82 -1.61 12.21
C THR A 383 -9.51 -1.50 13.58
N LEU A 384 -10.59 -2.24 13.77
CA LEU A 384 -11.29 -2.31 15.07
C LEU A 384 -10.42 -2.99 16.15
N ASP A 385 -9.75 -4.09 15.82
CA ASP A 385 -8.85 -4.81 16.74
C ASP A 385 -7.62 -3.97 17.14
N LEU A 386 -7.15 -3.10 16.25
CA LEU A 386 -6.13 -2.09 16.53
C LEU A 386 -6.63 -0.99 17.48
N GLY A 387 -7.94 -0.78 17.55
CA GLY A 387 -8.53 0.39 18.20
C GLY A 387 -8.17 1.69 17.47
N ALA A 388 -7.91 1.61 16.17
CA ALA A 388 -7.64 2.79 15.36
C ALA A 388 -8.92 3.57 15.10
N ARG A 389 -8.81 4.91 15.16
CA ARG A 389 -9.97 5.78 14.95
C ARG A 389 -10.37 5.83 13.48
N ARG A 390 -9.39 5.88 12.57
CA ARG A 390 -9.60 6.05 11.14
C ARG A 390 -8.86 4.97 10.34
N MET A 391 -9.36 4.69 9.15
CA MET A 391 -8.74 3.77 8.20
C MET A 391 -8.54 4.45 6.85
N ALA A 392 -7.35 4.30 6.27
CA ALA A 392 -7.09 4.62 4.88
C ALA A 392 -6.72 3.34 4.11
N PRO A 393 -7.58 2.89 3.18
CA PRO A 393 -7.34 1.71 2.37
C PRO A 393 -6.17 1.87 1.39
N MET A 394 -5.36 0.85 1.24
CA MET A 394 -4.22 0.79 0.31
C MET A 394 -4.09 -0.58 -0.36
N HIS A 395 -3.04 -0.78 -1.15
CA HIS A 395 -2.67 -2.02 -1.83
C HIS A 395 -3.71 -2.51 -2.85
N TRP A 396 -4.44 -1.60 -3.49
CA TRP A 396 -5.43 -1.83 -4.53
C TRP A 396 -5.33 -0.76 -5.62
N GLY A 397 -6.02 -0.94 -6.76
CA GLY A 397 -6.17 0.10 -7.78
C GLY A 397 -4.87 0.61 -8.45
N THR A 398 -3.73 -0.03 -8.20
CA THR A 398 -2.42 0.38 -8.73
C THR A 398 -1.75 -0.71 -9.56
N PHE A 399 -1.52 -1.88 -8.99
CA PHE A 399 -1.01 -3.05 -9.68
C PHE A 399 -2.04 -4.17 -9.64
N VAL A 400 -2.11 -4.96 -10.70
CA VAL A 400 -2.94 -6.17 -10.77
C VAL A 400 -2.06 -7.33 -10.33
N LEU A 401 -2.25 -7.81 -9.09
CA LEU A 401 -1.43 -8.83 -8.43
C LEU A 401 -2.19 -10.13 -8.17
N SER A 402 -3.51 -10.13 -8.29
CA SER A 402 -4.41 -11.22 -7.91
C SER A 402 -5.67 -11.20 -8.78
N ALA A 403 -6.65 -12.04 -8.47
CA ALA A 403 -7.76 -12.31 -9.37
C ALA A 403 -9.04 -11.50 -9.08
N GLU A 404 -9.08 -10.71 -8.00
CA GLU A 404 -10.26 -9.87 -7.72
C GLU A 404 -10.47 -8.77 -8.77
N PRO A 405 -11.73 -8.41 -9.09
CA PRO A 405 -12.06 -7.26 -9.93
C PRO A 405 -11.48 -5.95 -9.36
N VAL A 406 -11.02 -5.07 -10.23
CA VAL A 406 -10.21 -3.90 -9.86
C VAL A 406 -10.89 -2.95 -8.86
N LEU A 407 -12.22 -2.79 -8.94
CA LEU A 407 -12.99 -1.93 -8.02
C LEU A 407 -13.64 -2.69 -6.86
N GLU A 408 -13.61 -4.02 -6.87
CA GLU A 408 -14.22 -4.82 -5.80
C GLU A 408 -13.66 -4.48 -4.41
N PRO A 409 -12.33 -4.31 -4.21
CA PRO A 409 -11.79 -3.96 -2.91
C PRO A 409 -12.41 -2.69 -2.32
N LEU A 410 -12.57 -1.64 -3.15
CA LEU A 410 -13.17 -0.37 -2.72
C LEU A 410 -14.65 -0.53 -2.36
N THR A 411 -15.39 -1.24 -3.18
CA THR A 411 -16.83 -1.48 -2.95
C THR A 411 -17.04 -2.27 -1.67
N ARG A 412 -16.26 -3.34 -1.47
CA ARG A 412 -16.37 -4.21 -0.28
C ARG A 412 -15.96 -3.50 0.99
N VAL A 413 -14.89 -2.71 0.99
CA VAL A 413 -14.45 -1.99 2.21
C VAL A 413 -15.48 -0.96 2.65
N ARG A 414 -16.11 -0.24 1.72
CA ARG A 414 -17.21 0.70 2.03
C ARG A 414 -18.39 0.00 2.66
N ALA A 415 -18.84 -1.10 2.06
CA ALA A 415 -19.93 -1.91 2.58
C ALA A 415 -19.61 -2.53 3.95
N ALA A 416 -18.38 -3.01 4.15
CA ALA A 416 -17.94 -3.56 5.43
C ALA A 416 -17.87 -2.49 6.53
N TRP A 417 -17.41 -1.27 6.19
CA TRP A 417 -17.33 -0.13 7.09
C TRP A 417 -18.73 0.32 7.57
N GLU A 418 -19.64 0.49 6.62
CA GLU A 418 -21.04 0.81 6.91
C GLU A 418 -21.72 -0.28 7.77
N LYS A 419 -21.53 -1.56 7.40
CA LYS A 419 -22.05 -2.70 8.16
C LYS A 419 -21.53 -2.75 9.60
N ALA A 420 -20.32 -2.28 9.83
CA ALA A 420 -19.73 -2.19 11.17
C ALA A 420 -20.27 -1.00 11.98
N GLY A 421 -21.13 -0.15 11.40
CA GLY A 421 -21.72 1.02 12.06
C GLY A 421 -20.70 2.13 12.35
N LEU A 422 -19.65 2.24 11.52
CA LEU A 422 -18.59 3.22 11.69
C LEU A 422 -18.89 4.50 10.91
N GLU A 423 -18.42 5.63 11.44
CA GLU A 423 -18.63 6.93 10.82
C GLU A 423 -17.95 7.01 9.45
N ARG A 424 -18.68 7.49 8.43
CA ARG A 424 -18.19 7.54 7.05
C ARG A 424 -16.94 8.41 6.90
N GLU A 425 -16.84 9.48 7.67
CA GLU A 425 -15.74 10.44 7.68
C GLU A 425 -14.42 9.82 8.14
N ASP A 426 -14.49 8.76 8.94
CA ASP A 426 -13.32 8.06 9.47
C ASP A 426 -12.79 6.97 8.50
N LEU A 427 -13.52 6.67 7.39
CA LEU A 427 -12.99 5.92 6.26
C LEU A 427 -12.39 6.87 5.20
N TRP A 428 -11.08 6.92 5.12
CA TRP A 428 -10.33 7.77 4.18
C TRP A 428 -10.00 7.02 2.88
N ASP A 429 -11.01 6.60 2.15
CA ASP A 429 -10.91 5.91 0.86
C ASP A 429 -10.50 6.88 -0.26
N LEU A 430 -9.27 7.35 -0.20
CA LEU A 430 -8.74 8.38 -1.08
C LEU A 430 -8.59 7.88 -2.53
N PRO A 431 -8.77 8.77 -3.52
CA PRO A 431 -8.26 8.53 -4.86
C PRO A 431 -6.74 8.49 -4.85
N VAL A 432 -6.11 7.81 -5.81
CA VAL A 432 -4.66 7.89 -6.00
C VAL A 432 -4.27 9.34 -6.28
N GLY A 433 -3.38 9.91 -5.48
CA GLY A 433 -3.02 11.33 -5.46
C GLY A 433 -3.79 12.17 -4.43
N GLY A 434 -4.82 11.59 -3.80
CA GLY A 434 -5.59 12.27 -2.76
C GLY A 434 -4.83 12.42 -1.46
N SER A 435 -5.16 13.48 -0.73
CA SER A 435 -4.57 13.82 0.56
C SER A 435 -5.63 14.03 1.64
N ARG A 436 -5.26 13.77 2.89
CA ARG A 436 -6.03 14.12 4.09
C ARG A 436 -5.12 14.64 5.19
N VAL A 437 -5.67 15.51 5.98
CA VAL A 437 -5.03 16.12 7.14
C VAL A 437 -5.79 15.68 8.38
N LEU A 438 -5.08 15.29 9.42
CA LEU A 438 -5.68 14.99 10.73
C LEU A 438 -5.90 16.31 11.45
N GLU A 439 -7.17 16.60 11.70
CA GLU A 439 -7.63 17.76 12.48
C GLU A 439 -7.77 17.38 13.95
#